data_203e324fcf97899ef7a467ae93d03b04
#
_entry.id   203e324fcf97899ef7a467ae93d03b04
#
_cell.length_a   1.000
_cell.length_b   1.000
_cell.length_c   1.000
_cell.angle_alpha   90.00
_cell.angle_beta   90.00
_cell.angle_gamma   90.00
#
_symmetry.space_group_name_H-M   'P 1'
#
loop_
_entity.id
_entity.type
_entity.pdbx_description
1 polymer ?
#
loop_
_entity_poly.entity_id
_entity_poly.type
_entity_poly.pdbx_seq_one_letter_code
_entity_poly.pdbx_strand_id
1 'polypeptide(L)'
;LLLERFNTCKAPLAVVSMDNCSHNGEKLRNSVTEMVSEWAKKGFVGEDFVKYVNDENTISFPWSMIDKITPRPADSVAKALEDAGVEAMAPVITSKRTYIAPFVNAEGPQYLVIEDHFPNGRPALEKAGVYMTDRDTVNKVERMKVTTCLNPLHTALAVYGCVLGYTLIADEMKDEELNRL
;
A
#
# COMPACT_ATOMS: atom_id res chain seq x y z
N LEU A 1 5.21 -6.07 -19.64
CA LEU A 1 5.90 -4.79 -19.46
C LEU A 1 7.42 -4.95 -19.39
N LEU A 2 7.97 -5.73 -18.41
CA LEU A 2 9.42 -5.91 -18.25
C LEU A 2 10.09 -6.53 -19.49
N LEU A 3 9.48 -7.54 -20.11
CA LEU A 3 9.99 -8.16 -21.33
C LEU A 3 10.04 -7.17 -22.51
N GLU A 4 9.00 -6.36 -22.66
CA GLU A 4 8.98 -5.32 -23.70
C GLU A 4 10.07 -4.27 -23.45
N ARG A 5 10.22 -3.85 -22.18
CA ARG A 5 11.29 -2.92 -21.80
C ARG A 5 12.70 -3.51 -22.06
N PHE A 6 12.89 -4.78 -21.73
CA PHE A 6 14.13 -5.49 -22.04
C PHE A 6 14.43 -5.52 -23.54
N ASN A 7 13.41 -5.82 -24.36
CA ASN A 7 13.57 -5.90 -25.82
C ASN A 7 13.82 -4.55 -26.48
N THR A 8 13.35 -3.46 -25.87
CA THR A 8 13.43 -2.12 -26.47
C THR A 8 14.61 -1.30 -25.98
N CYS A 9 14.81 -1.15 -24.68
CA CYS A 9 15.80 -0.20 -24.16
C CYS A 9 16.70 -0.76 -23.03
N LYS A 10 16.33 -1.85 -22.40
CA LYS A 10 17.03 -2.46 -21.23
C LYS A 10 17.29 -1.47 -20.07
N ALA A 11 16.57 -0.35 -20.04
CA ALA A 11 16.77 0.66 -19.01
C ALA A 11 16.30 0.15 -17.65
N PRO A 12 16.99 0.52 -16.55
CA PRO A 12 16.58 0.15 -15.19
C PRO A 12 15.18 0.65 -14.83
N LEU A 13 14.52 -0.03 -13.89
CA LEU A 13 13.18 0.30 -13.42
C LEU A 13 12.97 -0.16 -11.98
N ALA A 14 12.36 0.67 -11.16
CA ALA A 14 11.78 0.25 -9.89
C ALA A 14 10.30 -0.10 -10.06
N VAL A 15 9.89 -1.27 -9.57
CA VAL A 15 8.51 -1.74 -9.57
C VAL A 15 8.01 -1.71 -8.12
N VAL A 16 7.32 -0.64 -7.77
CA VAL A 16 6.88 -0.39 -6.38
C VAL A 16 5.53 -1.01 -6.14
N SER A 17 5.45 -1.96 -5.21
CA SER A 17 4.17 -2.49 -4.75
C SER A 17 3.50 -1.47 -3.83
N MET A 18 2.23 -1.18 -4.10
CA MET A 18 1.36 -0.37 -3.25
C MET A 18 0.25 -1.24 -2.64
N ASP A 19 0.48 -2.53 -2.50
CA ASP A 19 -0.44 -3.47 -1.88
C ASP A 19 -0.23 -3.50 -0.36
N ASN A 20 -1.32 -3.54 0.39
CA ASN A 20 -1.31 -3.60 1.85
C ASN A 20 -1.07 -5.05 2.32
N CYS A 21 0.15 -5.50 2.20
CA CYS A 21 0.60 -6.78 2.76
C CYS A 21 2.05 -6.68 3.24
N SER A 22 2.36 -7.41 4.30
CA SER A 22 3.73 -7.48 4.82
C SER A 22 4.71 -7.93 3.75
N HIS A 23 5.86 -7.26 3.67
CA HIS A 23 6.92 -7.52 2.70
C HIS A 23 6.42 -7.47 1.24
N ASN A 24 5.60 -6.48 0.94
CA ASN A 24 4.92 -6.38 -0.36
C ASN A 24 5.88 -6.37 -1.56
N GLY A 25 7.02 -5.68 -1.47
CA GLY A 25 8.05 -5.68 -2.51
C GLY A 25 8.68 -7.06 -2.72
N GLU A 26 8.95 -7.82 -1.64
CA GLU A 26 9.45 -9.19 -1.74
C GLU A 26 8.43 -10.13 -2.40
N LYS A 27 7.17 -10.05 -2.00
CA LYS A 27 6.10 -10.86 -2.61
C LYS A 27 5.95 -10.57 -4.10
N LEU A 28 5.99 -9.29 -4.48
CA LEU A 28 5.95 -8.89 -5.88
C LEU A 28 7.17 -9.42 -6.64
N ARG A 29 8.38 -9.28 -6.08
CA ARG A 29 9.60 -9.83 -6.65
C ARG A 29 9.49 -11.33 -6.89
N ASN A 30 9.08 -12.08 -5.85
CA ASN A 30 8.96 -13.54 -5.93
C ASN A 30 7.97 -13.96 -7.02
N SER A 31 6.81 -13.31 -7.10
CA SER A 31 5.80 -13.59 -8.14
C SER A 31 6.34 -13.31 -9.55
N VAL A 32 7.05 -12.20 -9.73
CA VAL A 32 7.64 -11.83 -11.03
C VAL A 32 8.76 -12.80 -11.42
N THR A 33 9.67 -13.12 -10.50
CA THR A 33 10.80 -14.01 -10.77
C THR A 33 10.37 -15.46 -11.02
N GLU A 34 9.33 -15.93 -10.32
CA GLU A 34 8.72 -17.25 -10.58
C GLU A 34 8.15 -17.31 -12.00
N MET A 35 7.38 -16.30 -12.41
CA MET A 35 6.82 -16.23 -13.77
C MET A 35 7.93 -16.18 -14.82
N VAL A 36 8.98 -15.39 -14.60
CA VAL A 36 10.14 -15.30 -15.53
C VAL A 36 10.86 -16.64 -15.63
N SER A 37 11.01 -17.35 -14.50
CA SER A 37 11.62 -18.68 -14.47
C SER A 37 10.80 -19.69 -15.27
N GLU A 38 9.48 -19.69 -15.13
CA GLU A 38 8.60 -20.56 -15.91
C GLU A 38 8.63 -20.21 -17.42
N TRP A 39 8.73 -18.95 -17.77
CA TRP A 39 8.89 -18.54 -19.17
C TRP A 39 10.22 -19.01 -19.75
N ALA A 40 11.31 -18.95 -18.97
CA ALA A 40 12.60 -19.45 -19.40
C ALA A 40 12.58 -20.99 -19.61
N LYS A 41 11.98 -21.75 -18.68
CA LYS A 41 11.81 -23.21 -18.82
C LYS A 41 11.01 -23.59 -20.07
N LYS A 42 10.05 -22.77 -20.46
CA LYS A 42 9.23 -22.97 -21.67
C LYS A 42 9.88 -22.42 -22.95
N GLY A 43 11.06 -21.82 -22.86
CA GLY A 43 11.77 -21.23 -24.00
C GLY A 43 11.16 -19.92 -24.54
N PHE A 44 10.29 -19.26 -23.77
CA PHE A 44 9.71 -17.97 -24.20
C PHE A 44 10.67 -16.81 -24.02
N VAL A 45 11.62 -16.91 -23.11
CA VAL A 45 12.66 -15.91 -22.83
C VAL A 45 14.02 -16.57 -22.63
N GLY A 46 15.09 -15.83 -22.91
CA GLY A 46 16.47 -16.28 -22.71
C GLY A 46 16.99 -15.95 -21.31
N GLU A 47 18.14 -16.53 -20.97
CA GLU A 47 18.84 -16.34 -19.70
C GLU A 47 19.25 -14.89 -19.43
N ASP A 48 19.46 -14.11 -20.46
CA ASP A 48 19.78 -12.67 -20.37
C ASP A 48 18.59 -11.86 -19.82
N PHE A 49 17.35 -12.22 -20.17
CA PHE A 49 16.15 -11.62 -19.57
C PHE A 49 16.00 -12.05 -18.10
N VAL A 50 16.28 -13.31 -17.78
CA VAL A 50 16.27 -13.78 -16.39
C VAL A 50 17.25 -12.99 -15.53
N LYS A 51 18.48 -12.78 -16.03
CA LYS A 51 19.49 -11.96 -15.34
C LYS A 51 19.04 -10.52 -15.18
N TYR A 52 18.48 -9.90 -16.23
CA TYR A 52 17.97 -8.54 -16.20
C TYR A 52 16.92 -8.33 -15.09
N VAL A 53 16.00 -9.28 -14.92
CA VAL A 53 14.94 -9.16 -13.89
C VAL A 53 15.46 -9.44 -12.48
N ASN A 54 16.47 -10.31 -12.33
CA ASN A 54 17.01 -10.69 -11.03
C ASN A 54 18.10 -9.75 -10.48
N ASP A 55 18.66 -8.88 -11.31
CA ASP A 55 19.65 -7.89 -10.89
C ASP A 55 18.94 -6.65 -10.31
N GLU A 56 19.08 -6.44 -9.02
CA GLU A 56 18.47 -5.31 -8.30
C GLU A 56 18.99 -3.94 -8.75
N ASN A 57 20.15 -3.86 -9.42
CA ASN A 57 20.63 -2.64 -10.05
C ASN A 57 19.88 -2.32 -11.36
N THR A 58 19.19 -3.30 -11.91
CA THR A 58 18.41 -3.18 -13.14
C THR A 58 16.90 -3.12 -12.84
N ILE A 59 16.40 -4.12 -12.13
CA ILE A 59 14.99 -4.15 -11.71
C ILE A 59 14.93 -4.27 -10.19
N SER A 60 14.53 -3.21 -9.53
CA SER A 60 14.30 -3.21 -8.10
C SER A 60 12.82 -3.38 -7.74
N PHE A 61 12.56 -3.89 -6.56
CA PHE A 61 11.23 -4.05 -5.99
C PHE A 61 11.20 -3.41 -4.59
N PRO A 62 11.18 -2.06 -4.52
CA PRO A 62 11.18 -1.36 -3.25
C PRO A 62 10.01 -1.77 -2.38
N TRP A 63 10.28 -2.01 -1.10
CA TRP A 63 9.24 -2.25 -0.12
C TRP A 63 8.53 -0.97 0.24
N SER A 64 7.26 -1.04 0.57
CA SER A 64 6.50 0.11 1.04
C SER A 64 5.59 -0.27 2.20
N MET A 65 5.43 0.65 3.14
CA MET A 65 4.38 0.62 4.14
C MET A 65 3.37 1.70 3.78
N ILE A 66 2.20 1.26 3.30
CA ILE A 66 1.16 2.13 2.73
C ILE A 66 -0.15 2.06 3.53
N ASP A 67 -0.17 1.29 4.62
CA ASP A 67 -1.40 1.05 5.37
C ASP A 67 -1.99 2.36 5.88
N LYS A 68 -3.20 2.65 5.42
CA LYS A 68 -3.95 3.85 5.77
C LYS A 68 -5.43 3.49 5.90
N ILE A 69 -6.05 3.98 6.96
CA ILE A 69 -7.48 3.72 7.17
C ILE A 69 -8.28 4.54 6.16
N THR A 70 -9.09 3.85 5.37
CA THR A 70 -9.96 4.43 4.34
C THR A 70 -11.41 4.05 4.60
N PRO A 71 -12.11 4.75 5.49
CA PRO A 71 -13.52 4.49 5.75
C PRO A 71 -14.38 4.81 4.53
N ARG A 72 -15.64 4.38 4.57
CA ARG A 72 -16.59 4.76 3.52
C ARG A 72 -16.64 6.28 3.35
N PRO A 73 -16.74 6.78 2.10
CA PRO A 73 -16.91 8.20 1.85
C PRO A 73 -18.07 8.80 2.65
N ALA A 74 -17.79 9.91 3.36
CA ALA A 74 -18.80 10.61 4.15
C ALA A 74 -19.52 11.63 3.31
N ASP A 75 -20.85 11.73 3.46
CA ASP A 75 -21.69 12.69 2.72
C ASP A 75 -21.25 14.15 2.98
N SER A 76 -20.80 14.46 4.20
CA SER A 76 -20.26 15.78 4.53
C SER A 76 -19.01 16.15 3.74
N VAL A 77 -18.15 15.16 3.47
CA VAL A 77 -16.94 15.36 2.64
C VAL A 77 -17.33 15.50 1.16
N ALA A 78 -18.26 14.67 0.68
CA ALA A 78 -18.80 14.79 -0.67
C ALA A 78 -19.32 16.21 -0.92
N LYS A 79 -20.16 16.72 0.00
CA LYS A 79 -20.69 18.07 -0.09
C LYS A 79 -19.60 19.15 -0.08
N ALA A 80 -18.60 19.02 0.79
CA ALA A 80 -17.50 19.99 0.85
C ALA A 80 -16.68 20.02 -0.46
N LEU A 81 -16.51 18.86 -1.11
CA LEU A 81 -15.84 18.76 -2.41
C LEU A 81 -16.69 19.37 -3.55
N GLU A 82 -18.00 19.11 -3.55
CA GLU A 82 -18.94 19.75 -4.49
C GLU A 82 -18.95 21.29 -4.33
N ASP A 83 -19.01 21.77 -3.09
CA ASP A 83 -18.94 23.22 -2.78
C ASP A 83 -17.59 23.83 -3.22
N ALA A 84 -16.52 23.03 -3.26
CA ALA A 84 -15.22 23.42 -3.81
C ALA A 84 -15.09 23.29 -5.33
N GLY A 85 -16.16 22.88 -6.02
CA GLY A 85 -16.22 22.79 -7.49
C GLY A 85 -15.74 21.44 -8.07
N VAL A 86 -15.63 20.38 -7.26
CA VAL A 86 -15.34 19.05 -7.77
C VAL A 86 -16.62 18.43 -8.35
N GLU A 87 -16.58 18.08 -9.61
CA GLU A 87 -17.74 17.51 -10.33
C GLU A 87 -17.80 15.97 -10.18
N ALA A 88 -18.94 15.40 -10.59
CA ALA A 88 -19.17 13.95 -10.67
C ALA A 88 -19.03 13.21 -9.33
N MET A 89 -19.54 13.78 -8.26
CA MET A 89 -19.47 13.23 -6.90
C MET A 89 -20.48 12.11 -6.62
N ALA A 90 -21.33 11.75 -7.59
CA ALA A 90 -22.25 10.62 -7.43
C ALA A 90 -21.54 9.28 -7.52
N PRO A 91 -21.78 8.33 -6.58
CA PRO A 91 -21.21 7.01 -6.66
C PRO A 91 -21.77 6.21 -7.85
N VAL A 92 -20.93 5.39 -8.45
CA VAL A 92 -21.32 4.48 -9.52
C VAL A 92 -21.65 3.10 -8.96
N ILE A 93 -22.86 2.63 -9.22
CA ILE A 93 -23.28 1.27 -8.90
C ILE A 93 -23.16 0.42 -10.16
N THR A 94 -22.30 -0.57 -10.13
CA THR A 94 -22.09 -1.48 -11.28
C THR A 94 -23.25 -2.47 -11.45
N SER A 95 -23.32 -3.13 -12.60
CA SER A 95 -24.27 -4.21 -12.86
C SER A 95 -24.14 -5.40 -11.88
N LYS A 96 -22.96 -5.57 -11.27
CA LYS A 96 -22.69 -6.56 -10.21
C LYS A 96 -23.01 -6.05 -8.81
N ARG A 97 -23.67 -4.90 -8.68
CA ARG A 97 -24.00 -4.22 -7.42
C ARG A 97 -22.76 -3.87 -6.57
N THR A 98 -21.61 -3.66 -7.20
CA THR A 98 -20.44 -3.10 -6.52
C THR A 98 -20.52 -1.59 -6.52
N TYR A 99 -20.09 -1.00 -5.40
CA TYR A 99 -20.08 0.45 -5.18
C TYR A 99 -18.70 1.00 -5.55
N ILE A 100 -18.68 1.97 -6.44
CA ILE A 100 -17.47 2.72 -6.79
C ILE A 100 -17.64 4.15 -6.26
N ALA A 101 -16.82 4.51 -5.30
CA ALA A 101 -16.81 5.85 -4.74
C ALA A 101 -16.08 6.83 -5.67
N PRO A 102 -16.55 8.09 -5.79
CA PRO A 102 -15.90 9.11 -6.60
C PRO A 102 -14.61 9.66 -5.96
N PHE A 103 -14.41 9.47 -4.65
CA PHE A 103 -13.24 9.90 -3.91
C PHE A 103 -12.89 8.91 -2.81
N VAL A 104 -11.68 9.01 -2.28
CA VAL A 104 -11.23 8.22 -1.13
C VAL A 104 -11.25 9.11 0.11
N ASN A 105 -12.02 8.69 1.12
CA ASN A 105 -11.95 9.27 2.45
C ASN A 105 -10.85 8.56 3.23
N ALA A 106 -9.85 9.27 3.72
CA ALA A 106 -8.69 8.70 4.39
C ALA A 106 -8.40 9.43 5.70
N GLU A 107 -7.79 8.72 6.64
CA GLU A 107 -7.31 9.31 7.90
C GLU A 107 -6.34 10.47 7.66
N GLY A 108 -6.32 11.46 8.56
CA GLY A 108 -5.47 12.65 8.45
C GLY A 108 -3.97 12.39 8.57
N PRO A 109 -3.47 11.52 9.48
CA PRO A 109 -2.05 11.25 9.61
C PRO A 109 -1.42 10.76 8.30
N GLN A 110 -0.26 11.33 7.95
CA GLN A 110 0.48 10.94 6.75
C GLN A 110 1.75 10.19 7.17
N TYR A 111 1.93 8.98 6.65
CA TYR A 111 3.06 8.11 6.99
C TYR A 111 3.31 7.06 5.91
N LEU A 112 3.30 7.46 4.67
CA LEU A 112 3.78 6.60 3.60
C LEU A 112 5.30 6.47 3.71
N VAL A 113 5.79 5.23 3.82
CA VAL A 113 7.22 4.92 3.94
C VAL A 113 7.60 4.00 2.80
N ILE A 114 8.62 4.35 2.05
CA ILE A 114 9.10 3.59 0.88
C ILE A 114 10.60 3.39 0.97
N GLU A 115 11.07 2.20 0.61
CA GLU A 115 12.48 1.90 0.43
C GLU A 115 13.07 2.73 -0.70
N ASP A 116 14.15 3.46 -0.41
CA ASP A 116 14.82 4.31 -1.40
C ASP A 116 15.81 3.52 -2.27
N HIS A 117 15.28 2.59 -3.05
CA HIS A 117 16.04 1.78 -3.99
C HIS A 117 15.49 1.88 -5.41
N PHE A 118 15.91 2.91 -6.12
CA PHE A 118 15.43 3.28 -7.47
C PHE A 118 16.60 3.37 -8.45
N PRO A 119 16.96 2.28 -9.14
CA PRO A 119 18.14 2.23 -10.00
C PRO A 119 18.06 3.19 -11.21
N ASN A 120 16.86 3.66 -11.55
CA ASN A 120 16.62 4.65 -12.61
C ASN A 120 16.30 6.07 -12.08
N GLY A 121 16.55 6.31 -10.79
CA GLY A 121 16.12 7.53 -10.12
C GLY A 121 14.59 7.56 -9.88
N ARG A 122 14.14 8.57 -9.16
CA ARG A 122 12.74 8.79 -8.79
C ARG A 122 12.39 10.26 -8.65
N PRO A 123 11.11 10.63 -8.69
CA PRO A 123 10.67 11.95 -8.26
C PRO A 123 11.03 12.23 -6.79
N ALA A 124 11.12 13.49 -6.41
CA ALA A 124 11.37 13.92 -5.02
C ALA A 124 10.12 13.71 -4.15
N LEU A 125 9.76 12.44 -3.89
CA LEU A 125 8.56 12.03 -3.15
C LEU A 125 8.56 12.55 -1.71
N GLU A 126 9.72 12.76 -1.11
CA GLU A 126 9.90 13.36 0.21
C GLU A 126 9.34 14.78 0.29
N LYS A 127 9.28 15.52 -0.81
CA LYS A 127 8.62 16.84 -0.88
C LYS A 127 7.10 16.77 -0.75
N ALA A 128 6.52 15.61 -1.02
CA ALA A 128 5.11 15.31 -0.82
C ALA A 128 4.82 14.63 0.53
N GLY A 129 5.80 14.56 1.44
CA GLY A 129 5.65 13.97 2.77
C GLY A 129 5.87 12.45 2.82
N VAL A 130 6.40 11.83 1.76
CA VAL A 130 6.75 10.41 1.77
C VAL A 130 8.09 10.22 2.48
N TYR A 131 8.15 9.28 3.42
CA TYR A 131 9.40 8.91 4.09
C TYR A 131 10.18 7.93 3.22
N MET A 132 11.31 8.40 2.69
CA MET A 132 12.23 7.58 1.90
C MET A 132 13.34 7.07 2.82
N THR A 133 13.56 5.74 2.87
CA THR A 133 14.48 5.12 3.83
C THR A 133 15.01 3.77 3.34
N ASP A 134 15.74 3.04 4.18
CA ASP A 134 16.20 1.68 3.90
C ASP A 134 15.09 0.62 4.14
N ARG A 135 15.29 -0.56 3.56
CA ARG A 135 14.36 -1.71 3.64
C ARG A 135 14.08 -2.13 5.08
N ASP A 136 15.11 -2.17 5.92
CA ASP A 136 14.97 -2.60 7.31
C ASP A 136 14.08 -1.65 8.11
N THR A 137 14.21 -0.35 7.85
CA THR A 137 13.36 0.67 8.47
C THR A 137 11.93 0.56 7.98
N VAL A 138 11.68 0.35 6.68
CA VAL A 138 10.31 0.08 6.16
C VAL A 138 9.69 -1.10 6.90
N ASN A 139 10.42 -2.21 7.02
CA ASN A 139 9.97 -3.41 7.72
C ASN A 139 9.67 -3.16 9.21
N LYS A 140 10.55 -2.41 9.91
CA LYS A 140 10.33 -2.05 11.32
C LYS A 140 9.07 -1.19 11.50
N VAL A 141 8.86 -0.21 10.63
CA VAL A 141 7.69 0.67 10.68
C VAL A 141 6.41 -0.13 10.42
N GLU A 142 6.41 -1.00 9.42
CA GLU A 142 5.28 -1.88 9.12
C GLU A 142 4.96 -2.78 10.32
N ARG A 143 5.95 -3.47 10.88
CA ARG A 143 5.76 -4.34 12.05
C ARG A 143 5.26 -3.58 13.26
N MET A 144 5.83 -2.42 13.56
CA MET A 144 5.42 -1.61 14.71
C MET A 144 3.99 -1.09 14.52
N LYS A 145 3.71 -0.44 13.40
CA LYS A 145 2.40 0.18 13.15
C LYS A 145 1.29 -0.87 12.99
N VAL A 146 1.45 -1.76 12.02
CA VAL A 146 0.35 -2.65 11.60
C VAL A 146 0.25 -3.87 12.50
N THR A 147 1.36 -4.58 12.71
CA THR A 147 1.35 -5.89 13.35
C THR A 147 1.38 -5.78 14.88
N THR A 148 1.99 -4.74 15.44
CA THR A 148 2.16 -4.60 16.90
C THR A 148 1.16 -3.63 17.50
N CYS A 149 0.98 -2.45 16.91
CA CYS A 149 0.12 -1.41 17.51
C CYS A 149 -1.31 -1.46 16.95
N LEU A 150 -1.48 -1.35 15.63
CA LEU A 150 -2.82 -1.19 15.06
C LEU A 150 -3.71 -2.42 15.26
N ASN A 151 -3.32 -3.56 14.69
CA ASN A 151 -4.18 -4.75 14.67
C ASN A 151 -4.44 -5.35 16.05
N PRO A 152 -3.44 -5.55 16.92
CA PRO A 152 -3.70 -6.11 18.25
C PRO A 152 -4.55 -5.21 19.14
N LEU A 153 -4.24 -3.90 19.20
CA LEU A 153 -5.00 -2.96 20.00
C LEU A 153 -6.43 -2.81 19.48
N HIS A 154 -6.60 -2.70 18.17
CA HIS A 154 -7.93 -2.65 17.55
C HIS A 154 -8.75 -3.91 17.83
N THR A 155 -8.11 -5.08 17.78
CA THR A 155 -8.77 -6.35 18.10
C THR A 155 -9.15 -6.42 19.58
N ALA A 156 -8.26 -6.00 20.48
CA ALA A 156 -8.54 -5.97 21.92
C ALA A 156 -9.70 -5.03 22.26
N LEU A 157 -9.68 -3.81 21.73
CA LEU A 157 -10.77 -2.85 21.90
C LEU A 157 -12.09 -3.41 21.36
N ALA A 158 -12.10 -3.97 20.15
CA ALA A 158 -13.31 -4.57 19.57
C ALA A 158 -13.92 -5.67 20.47
N VAL A 159 -13.08 -6.52 21.09
CA VAL A 159 -13.56 -7.59 21.98
C VAL A 159 -14.06 -7.02 23.30
N TYR A 160 -13.26 -6.23 24.00
CA TYR A 160 -13.63 -5.68 25.30
C TYR A 160 -14.75 -4.66 25.19
N GLY A 161 -14.72 -3.80 24.17
CA GLY A 161 -15.76 -2.83 23.93
C GLY A 161 -17.12 -3.48 23.69
N CYS A 162 -17.18 -4.54 22.87
CA CYS A 162 -18.42 -5.29 22.67
C CYS A 162 -18.94 -5.90 23.97
N VAL A 163 -18.07 -6.46 24.84
CA VAL A 163 -18.45 -7.02 26.13
C VAL A 163 -19.02 -5.94 27.05
N LEU A 164 -18.46 -4.73 27.02
CA LEU A 164 -18.93 -3.58 27.82
C LEU A 164 -20.11 -2.84 27.18
N GLY A 165 -20.57 -3.24 26.00
CA GLY A 165 -21.73 -2.68 25.32
C GLY A 165 -21.46 -1.46 24.45
N TYR A 166 -20.18 -1.17 24.14
CA TYR A 166 -19.81 -0.14 23.19
C TYR A 166 -20.02 -0.62 21.75
N THR A 167 -20.30 0.33 20.85
CA THR A 167 -20.42 0.08 19.40
C THR A 167 -19.40 0.84 18.56
N LEU A 168 -18.76 1.84 19.14
CA LEU A 168 -17.77 2.68 18.47
C LEU A 168 -16.50 2.78 19.33
N ILE A 169 -15.35 2.51 18.73
CA ILE A 169 -14.04 2.67 19.39
C ILE A 169 -13.84 4.10 19.92
N ALA A 170 -14.40 5.11 19.25
CA ALA A 170 -14.35 6.49 19.72
C ALA A 170 -15.04 6.70 21.07
N ASP A 171 -16.03 5.88 21.39
CA ASP A 171 -16.70 5.91 22.70
C ASP A 171 -15.95 5.07 23.73
N GLU A 172 -15.38 3.95 23.32
CA GLU A 172 -14.47 3.13 24.15
C GLU A 172 -13.28 3.95 24.67
N MET A 173 -12.71 4.82 23.83
CA MET A 173 -11.57 5.66 24.21
C MET A 173 -11.91 6.74 25.26
N LYS A 174 -13.19 6.91 25.63
CA LYS A 174 -13.65 7.75 26.75
C LYS A 174 -13.71 6.98 28.07
N ASP A 175 -13.67 5.66 27.99
CA ASP A 175 -13.60 4.77 29.16
C ASP A 175 -12.18 4.73 29.70
N GLU A 176 -12.00 4.98 31.00
CA GLU A 176 -10.69 5.08 31.64
C GLU A 176 -9.93 3.75 31.62
N GLU A 177 -10.63 2.63 31.73
CA GLU A 177 -10.00 1.30 31.73
C GLU A 177 -9.58 0.89 30.34
N LEU A 178 -10.44 1.07 29.34
CA LEU A 178 -10.11 0.77 27.94
C LEU A 178 -9.02 1.66 27.36
N ASN A 179 -8.97 2.91 27.82
CA ASN A 179 -7.92 3.85 27.36
C ASN A 179 -6.52 3.51 27.93
N ARG A 180 -6.44 2.69 28.98
CA ARG A 180 -5.18 2.23 29.59
C ARG A 180 -4.66 0.91 29.00
N LEU A 181 -5.45 0.26 28.17
CA LEU A 181 -5.10 -0.98 27.52
C LEU A 181 -3.97 -0.78 26.52
#